data_a6d4a5d7811f41879649e4784ada8a21
#
_entry.id   a6d4a5d7811f41879649e4784ada8a21
#
_cell.length_a   1.000
_cell.length_b   1.000
_cell.length_c   1.000
_cell.angle_alpha   90.00
_cell.angle_beta   90.00
_cell.angle_gamma   90.00
#
_symmetry.space_group_name_H-M   'P 1'
#
loop_
_entity.id
_entity.type
_entity.pdbx_description
1 polymer ?
#
loop_
_entity_poly.entity_id
_entity_poly.type
_entity_poly.pdbx_seq_one_letter_code
_entity_poly.pdbx_strand_id
1 'polypeptide(L)'
;MILMSVDGSTKASGVAIFKEKKLIHYECITDTSSEKIKRINHMSTRLQELFKEYKVDKVILEEPLPEDVKNNKKVFKALMYLQAKIVIDFYNELNYKFEDTDFIPVNTWRSKLGITIGRSGIREAVKKEDINFVKNNYSIDVNDDIADGICIGHAYLSCGGQLQPATKPRKKIVEESAF
;
A
#
# COMPACT_ATOMS: atom_id res chain seq x y z
N MET A 1 -16.24 4.88 9.97
CA MET A 1 -15.35 5.04 8.79
C MET A 1 -15.08 3.66 8.19
N ILE A 2 -15.25 3.52 6.88
CA ILE A 2 -14.86 2.34 6.12
C ILE A 2 -13.61 2.68 5.33
N LEU A 3 -12.53 1.95 5.61
CA LEU A 3 -11.22 2.13 5.02
C LEU A 3 -10.94 1.01 4.01
N MET A 4 -10.43 1.34 2.83
CA MET A 4 -9.82 0.40 1.89
C MET A 4 -8.32 0.65 1.84
N SER A 5 -7.52 -0.39 2.03
CA SER A 5 -6.07 -0.36 1.87
C SER A 5 -5.65 -1.26 0.73
N VAL A 6 -4.66 -0.82 -0.05
CA VAL A 6 -4.24 -1.49 -1.28
C VAL A 6 -2.72 -1.57 -1.37
N ASP A 7 -2.21 -2.79 -1.50
CA ASP A 7 -0.88 -3.06 -2.05
C ASP A 7 -0.99 -3.18 -3.57
N GLY A 8 -0.58 -2.13 -4.28
CA GLY A 8 -0.79 -2.00 -5.72
C GLY A 8 0.21 -2.77 -6.55
N SER A 9 -0.26 -3.74 -7.34
CA SER A 9 0.53 -4.45 -8.35
C SER A 9 -0.26 -4.62 -9.64
N THR A 10 0.41 -4.72 -10.77
CA THR A 10 -0.27 -4.93 -12.06
C THR A 10 -0.60 -6.39 -12.36
N LYS A 11 -0.22 -7.33 -11.50
CA LYS A 11 -0.49 -8.77 -11.66
C LYS A 11 -1.28 -9.36 -10.52
N ALA A 12 -0.99 -8.93 -9.30
CA ALA A 12 -1.63 -9.39 -8.08
C ALA A 12 -1.64 -8.24 -7.07
N SER A 13 -2.78 -7.59 -6.88
CA SER A 13 -2.94 -6.51 -5.90
C SER A 13 -3.66 -7.01 -4.67
N GLY A 14 -3.06 -6.81 -3.50
CA GLY A 14 -3.68 -7.13 -2.22
C GLY A 14 -4.60 -6.00 -1.76
N VAL A 15 -5.83 -6.34 -1.40
CA VAL A 15 -6.82 -5.38 -0.92
C VAL A 15 -7.39 -5.83 0.40
N ALA A 16 -7.56 -4.88 1.33
CA ALA A 16 -8.28 -5.12 2.57
C ALA A 16 -9.26 -3.98 2.86
N ILE A 17 -10.42 -4.32 3.41
CA ILE A 17 -11.45 -3.37 3.80
C ILE A 17 -11.74 -3.51 5.29
N PHE A 18 -11.72 -2.38 5.97
CA PHE A 18 -11.96 -2.31 7.40
C PHE A 18 -13.19 -1.43 7.70
N LYS A 19 -14.03 -1.89 8.60
CA LYS A 19 -15.05 -1.05 9.23
C LYS A 19 -14.57 -0.70 10.62
N GLU A 20 -14.24 0.59 10.84
CA GLU A 20 -13.53 1.04 12.03
C GLU A 20 -12.17 0.32 12.15
N LYS A 21 -11.99 -0.59 13.12
CA LYS A 21 -10.77 -1.41 13.27
C LYS A 21 -10.97 -2.88 12.90
N LYS A 22 -12.18 -3.27 12.46
CA LYS A 22 -12.51 -4.65 12.13
C LYS A 22 -12.27 -4.90 10.65
N LEU A 23 -11.46 -5.88 10.31
CA LEU A 23 -11.32 -6.40 8.96
C LEU A 23 -12.64 -7.05 8.53
N ILE A 24 -13.27 -6.57 7.45
CA ILE A 24 -14.57 -7.06 6.97
C ILE A 24 -14.49 -7.71 5.61
N HIS A 25 -13.44 -7.41 4.83
CA HIS A 25 -13.17 -8.03 3.54
C HIS A 25 -11.69 -7.97 3.20
N TYR A 26 -11.21 -8.96 2.46
CA TYR A 26 -9.89 -8.96 1.84
C TYR A 26 -9.91 -9.84 0.58
N GLU A 27 -9.15 -9.45 -0.43
CA GLU A 27 -8.97 -10.24 -1.64
C GLU A 27 -7.63 -9.94 -2.32
N CYS A 28 -7.21 -10.86 -3.18
CA CYS A 28 -6.13 -10.63 -4.13
C CYS A 28 -6.73 -10.48 -5.52
N ILE A 29 -6.67 -9.27 -6.08
CA ILE A 29 -7.09 -9.01 -7.46
C ILE A 29 -5.97 -9.48 -8.38
N THR A 30 -6.25 -10.48 -9.22
CA THR A 30 -5.23 -11.06 -10.10
C THR A 30 -5.60 -10.90 -11.57
N ASP A 31 -4.60 -10.66 -12.42
CA ASP A 31 -4.77 -10.65 -13.87
C ASP A 31 -3.52 -11.21 -14.57
N THR A 32 -3.71 -12.23 -15.40
CA THR A 32 -2.66 -12.93 -16.15
C THR A 32 -2.51 -12.47 -17.59
N SER A 33 -3.28 -11.45 -18.03
CA SER A 33 -3.18 -10.91 -19.38
C SER A 33 -1.74 -10.50 -19.71
N SER A 34 -1.28 -10.79 -20.93
CA SER A 34 0.03 -10.31 -21.41
C SER A 34 0.07 -8.79 -21.57
N GLU A 35 -1.09 -8.17 -21.80
CA GLU A 35 -1.23 -6.74 -22.03
C GLU A 35 -1.28 -5.95 -20.70
N LYS A 36 -0.23 -5.19 -20.45
CA LYS A 36 -0.12 -4.37 -19.22
C LYS A 36 -1.32 -3.44 -19.00
N ILE A 37 -1.80 -2.79 -20.05
CA ILE A 37 -2.92 -1.84 -19.94
C ILE A 37 -4.22 -2.54 -19.56
N LYS A 38 -4.47 -3.75 -20.07
CA LYS A 38 -5.64 -4.54 -19.66
C LYS A 38 -5.58 -4.86 -18.17
N ARG A 39 -4.42 -5.32 -17.68
CA ARG A 39 -4.23 -5.59 -16.24
C ARG A 39 -4.48 -4.35 -15.39
N ILE A 40 -3.89 -3.20 -15.77
CA ILE A 40 -4.08 -1.93 -15.05
C ILE A 40 -5.56 -1.53 -15.01
N ASN A 41 -6.26 -1.63 -16.14
CA ASN A 41 -7.70 -1.34 -16.19
C ASN A 41 -8.49 -2.29 -15.29
N HIS A 42 -8.22 -3.60 -15.36
CA HIS A 42 -8.89 -4.58 -14.50
C HIS A 42 -8.70 -4.28 -13.02
N MET A 43 -7.45 -4.01 -12.57
CA MET A 43 -7.16 -3.64 -11.18
C MET A 43 -7.95 -2.41 -10.75
N SER A 44 -7.91 -1.33 -11.55
CA SER A 44 -8.63 -0.09 -11.24
C SER A 44 -10.14 -0.30 -11.21
N THR A 45 -10.70 -1.03 -12.17
CA THR A 45 -12.15 -1.33 -12.22
C THR A 45 -12.60 -2.11 -10.98
N ARG A 46 -11.86 -3.17 -10.61
CA ARG A 46 -12.22 -3.97 -9.43
C ARG A 46 -12.16 -3.16 -8.13
N LEU A 47 -11.17 -2.28 -7.99
CA LEU A 47 -11.10 -1.38 -6.84
C LEU A 47 -12.30 -0.42 -6.77
N GLN A 48 -12.78 0.11 -7.90
CA GLN A 48 -13.98 0.95 -7.94
C GLN A 48 -15.25 0.16 -7.57
N GLU A 49 -15.37 -1.11 -8.00
CA GLU A 49 -16.47 -1.99 -7.60
C GLU A 49 -16.50 -2.16 -6.08
N LEU A 50 -15.36 -2.51 -5.48
CA LEU A 50 -15.23 -2.65 -4.04
C LEU A 50 -15.53 -1.35 -3.29
N PHE A 51 -15.06 -0.22 -3.82
CA PHE A 51 -15.35 1.11 -3.24
C PHE A 51 -16.87 1.36 -3.16
N LYS A 52 -17.59 1.06 -4.23
CA LYS A 52 -19.07 1.22 -4.29
C LYS A 52 -19.78 0.20 -3.39
N GLU A 53 -19.37 -1.07 -3.46
CA GLU A 53 -19.98 -2.19 -2.73
C GLU A 53 -19.94 -1.97 -1.23
N TYR A 54 -18.77 -1.61 -0.72
CA TYR A 54 -18.55 -1.41 0.72
C TYR A 54 -18.82 0.02 1.19
N LYS A 55 -19.13 0.97 0.29
CA LYS A 55 -19.32 2.40 0.60
C LYS A 55 -18.11 2.97 1.34
N VAL A 56 -16.95 2.79 0.73
CA VAL A 56 -15.66 3.17 1.31
C VAL A 56 -15.58 4.68 1.52
N ASP A 57 -15.17 5.09 2.71
CA ASP A 57 -14.98 6.49 3.07
C ASP A 57 -13.55 6.98 2.78
N LYS A 58 -12.56 6.09 2.94
CA LYS A 58 -11.13 6.41 2.81
C LYS A 58 -10.38 5.29 2.09
N VAL A 59 -9.51 5.68 1.15
CA VAL A 59 -8.61 4.76 0.45
C VAL A 59 -7.18 5.13 0.75
N ILE A 60 -6.34 4.14 1.02
CA ILE A 60 -4.88 4.29 1.14
C ILE A 60 -4.19 3.30 0.21
N LEU A 61 -3.11 3.75 -0.41
CA LEU A 61 -2.33 2.99 -1.37
C LEU A 61 -0.87 2.87 -0.89
N GLU A 62 -0.23 1.72 -1.13
CA GLU A 62 1.22 1.67 -1.01
C GLU A 62 1.88 2.56 -2.06
N GLU A 63 2.83 3.39 -1.62
CA GLU A 63 3.58 4.27 -2.50
C GLU A 63 4.80 3.54 -3.06
N PRO A 64 4.98 3.47 -4.40
CA PRO A 64 6.20 2.96 -5.00
C PRO A 64 7.42 3.79 -4.60
N LEU A 65 8.47 3.16 -4.08
CA LEU A 65 9.66 3.87 -3.63
C LEU A 65 10.59 4.24 -4.79
N PRO A 66 11.28 5.40 -4.72
CA PRO A 66 12.30 5.80 -5.70
C PRO A 66 13.44 4.78 -5.86
N GLU A 67 13.76 4.03 -4.80
CA GLU A 67 14.73 2.95 -4.82
C GLU A 67 14.34 1.81 -5.79
N ASP A 68 13.04 1.61 -6.02
CA ASP A 68 12.53 0.61 -6.96
C ASP A 68 12.93 0.93 -8.40
N VAL A 69 13.18 2.20 -8.71
CA VAL A 69 13.72 2.62 -10.03
C VAL A 69 15.08 2.00 -10.29
N LYS A 70 15.94 1.93 -9.28
CA LYS A 70 17.29 1.35 -9.39
C LYS A 70 17.23 -0.16 -9.58
N ASN A 71 16.30 -0.82 -8.91
CA ASN A 71 16.17 -2.26 -8.92
C ASN A 71 15.45 -2.78 -10.17
N ASN A 72 14.33 -2.13 -10.55
CA ASN A 72 13.57 -2.52 -11.75
C ASN A 72 12.73 -1.37 -12.31
N LYS A 73 13.35 -0.57 -13.17
CA LYS A 73 12.70 0.59 -13.83
C LYS A 73 11.39 0.25 -14.57
N LYS A 74 11.28 -0.97 -15.13
CA LYS A 74 10.04 -1.39 -15.85
C LYS A 74 8.90 -1.64 -14.86
N VAL A 75 9.19 -2.26 -13.72
CA VAL A 75 8.19 -2.49 -12.67
C VAL A 75 7.75 -1.17 -12.07
N PHE A 76 8.68 -0.31 -11.65
CA PHE A 76 8.37 1.01 -11.13
C PHE A 76 7.43 1.80 -12.04
N LYS A 77 7.74 1.89 -13.35
CA LYS A 77 6.86 2.56 -14.32
C LYS A 77 5.46 1.93 -14.37
N ALA A 78 5.37 0.61 -14.25
CA ALA A 78 4.07 -0.07 -14.28
C ALA A 78 3.23 0.26 -13.04
N LEU A 79 3.87 0.34 -11.86
CA LEU A 79 3.22 0.75 -10.60
C LEU A 79 2.75 2.20 -10.67
N MET A 80 3.57 3.12 -11.19
CA MET A 80 3.18 4.51 -11.40
C MET A 80 1.99 4.66 -12.35
N TYR A 81 1.93 3.86 -13.43
CA TYR A 81 0.77 3.88 -14.34
C TYR A 81 -0.49 3.36 -13.65
N LEU A 82 -0.38 2.30 -12.83
CA LEU A 82 -1.51 1.79 -12.06
C LEU A 82 -1.99 2.84 -11.06
N GLN A 83 -1.10 3.43 -10.28
CA GLN A 83 -1.45 4.45 -9.29
C GLN A 83 -2.13 5.66 -9.95
N ALA A 84 -1.55 6.18 -11.05
CA ALA A 84 -2.14 7.28 -11.80
C ALA A 84 -3.54 6.92 -12.34
N LYS A 85 -3.72 5.70 -12.85
CA LYS A 85 -5.02 5.21 -13.33
C LYS A 85 -6.05 5.16 -12.21
N ILE A 86 -5.69 4.62 -11.05
CA ILE A 86 -6.57 4.56 -9.88
C ILE A 86 -7.00 5.98 -9.47
N VAL A 87 -6.04 6.91 -9.33
CA VAL A 87 -6.34 8.30 -8.93
C VAL A 87 -7.29 8.98 -9.90
N ILE A 88 -7.03 8.86 -11.21
CA ILE A 88 -7.86 9.46 -12.26
C ILE A 88 -9.27 8.86 -12.28
N ASP A 89 -9.37 7.54 -12.22
CA ASP A 89 -10.66 6.85 -12.26
C ASP A 89 -11.51 7.17 -11.03
N PHE A 90 -10.90 7.16 -9.85
CA PHE A 90 -11.60 7.49 -8.61
C PHE A 90 -12.08 8.94 -8.59
N TYR A 91 -11.29 9.85 -9.13
CA TYR A 91 -11.71 11.24 -9.29
C TYR A 91 -12.89 11.37 -10.26
N ASN A 92 -12.79 10.78 -11.45
CA ASN A 92 -13.78 10.95 -12.52
C ASN A 92 -15.09 10.18 -12.25
N GLU A 93 -14.98 8.92 -11.76
CA GLU A 93 -16.11 8.01 -11.68
C GLU A 93 -16.77 7.97 -10.29
N LEU A 94 -16.01 8.34 -9.24
CA LEU A 94 -16.46 8.24 -7.86
C LEU A 94 -16.49 9.59 -7.13
N ASN A 95 -16.03 10.67 -7.77
CA ASN A 95 -15.81 11.98 -7.16
C ASN A 95 -14.95 11.90 -5.88
N TYR A 96 -14.02 10.92 -5.84
CA TYR A 96 -13.11 10.71 -4.72
C TYR A 96 -11.77 11.39 -4.99
N LYS A 97 -11.29 12.17 -4.05
CA LYS A 97 -10.02 12.91 -4.15
C LYS A 97 -9.00 12.30 -3.19
N PHE A 98 -7.88 11.84 -3.75
CA PHE A 98 -6.72 11.43 -2.96
C PHE A 98 -5.94 12.64 -2.45
N GLU A 99 -5.41 12.52 -1.26
CA GLU A 99 -4.46 13.44 -0.65
C GLU A 99 -3.06 12.80 -0.65
N ASP A 100 -2.00 13.59 -0.54
CA ASP A 100 -0.61 13.07 -0.48
C ASP A 100 -0.41 12.08 0.68
N THR A 101 -1.15 12.25 1.77
CA THR A 101 -1.14 11.38 2.94
C THR A 101 -1.79 10.02 2.73
N ASP A 102 -2.44 9.79 1.60
CA ASP A 102 -3.08 8.51 1.25
C ASP A 102 -2.09 7.54 0.59
N PHE A 103 -0.91 8.01 0.25
CA PHE A 103 0.17 7.22 -0.31
C PHE A 103 1.20 6.90 0.78
N ILE A 104 1.32 5.62 1.14
CA ILE A 104 2.09 5.20 2.30
C ILE A 104 3.29 4.36 1.86
N PRO A 105 4.53 4.84 2.07
CA PRO A 105 5.72 4.07 1.76
C PRO A 105 5.81 2.78 2.58
N VAL A 106 6.28 1.69 1.96
CA VAL A 106 6.42 0.37 2.61
C VAL A 106 7.23 0.42 3.92
N ASN A 107 8.29 1.23 3.95
CA ASN A 107 9.11 1.37 5.16
C ASN A 107 8.35 2.02 6.31
N THR A 108 7.36 2.86 6.03
CA THR A 108 6.56 3.55 7.02
C THR A 108 5.62 2.60 7.73
N TRP A 109 4.80 1.84 6.99
CA TRP A 109 3.82 0.95 7.60
C TRP A 109 4.48 -0.28 8.27
N ARG A 110 5.55 -0.86 7.67
CA ARG A 110 6.30 -1.95 8.30
C ARG A 110 6.95 -1.53 9.61
N SER A 111 7.62 -0.38 9.61
CA SER A 111 8.21 0.17 10.85
C SER A 111 7.17 0.35 11.95
N LYS A 112 5.96 0.77 11.59
CA LYS A 112 4.87 0.99 12.55
C LYS A 112 4.35 -0.30 13.17
N LEU A 113 4.37 -1.38 12.40
CA LEU A 113 3.98 -2.72 12.89
C LEU A 113 5.12 -3.45 13.62
N GLY A 114 6.32 -2.86 13.70
CA GLY A 114 7.50 -3.50 14.26
C GLY A 114 8.07 -4.61 13.37
N ILE A 115 7.67 -4.65 12.11
CA ILE A 115 8.18 -5.60 11.12
C ILE A 115 9.56 -5.11 10.69
N THR A 116 10.58 -5.84 11.11
CA THR A 116 11.97 -5.42 10.92
C THR A 116 12.46 -5.84 9.54
N ILE A 117 12.78 -4.87 8.71
CA ILE A 117 13.54 -5.13 7.48
C ILE A 117 14.99 -5.39 7.91
N GLY A 118 15.34 -6.66 8.08
CA GLY A 118 16.72 -7.05 8.43
C GLY A 118 17.70 -6.50 7.39
N ARG A 119 18.93 -6.15 7.83
CA ARG A 119 20.01 -5.67 6.92
C ARG A 119 20.38 -6.68 5.83
N SER A 120 20.05 -7.94 6.00
CA SER A 120 20.24 -9.02 5.03
C SER A 120 19.12 -9.15 3.99
N GLY A 121 18.06 -8.31 4.09
CA GLY A 121 17.08 -8.03 3.02
C GLY A 121 16.58 -9.22 2.19
N ILE A 122 16.48 -10.42 2.76
CA ILE A 122 15.86 -11.53 2.04
C ILE A 122 14.37 -11.24 2.00
N ARG A 123 13.90 -10.77 0.84
CA ARG A 123 12.50 -10.42 0.56
C ARG A 123 11.51 -11.47 1.08
N GLU A 124 11.86 -12.74 0.97
CA GLU A 124 11.05 -13.86 1.46
C GLU A 124 10.87 -13.87 2.99
N ALA A 125 11.90 -13.48 3.74
CA ALA A 125 11.82 -13.41 5.21
C ALA A 125 10.86 -12.30 5.65
N VAL A 126 10.93 -11.14 5.00
CA VAL A 126 10.02 -10.01 5.28
C VAL A 126 8.57 -10.38 4.97
N LYS A 127 8.31 -11.01 3.81
CA LYS A 127 6.97 -11.49 3.45
C LYS A 127 6.40 -12.49 4.45
N LYS A 128 7.24 -13.37 5.02
CA LYS A 128 6.81 -14.27 6.08
C LYS A 128 6.42 -13.53 7.36
N GLU A 129 7.09 -12.43 7.69
CA GLU A 129 6.73 -11.59 8.83
C GLU A 129 5.38 -10.90 8.61
N ASP A 130 5.09 -10.39 7.42
CA ASP A 130 3.81 -9.79 7.07
C ASP A 130 2.67 -10.83 7.19
N ILE A 131 2.85 -12.04 6.65
CA ILE A 131 1.88 -13.16 6.78
C ILE A 131 1.70 -13.57 8.24
N ASN A 132 2.78 -13.71 9.00
CA ASN A 132 2.71 -14.06 10.42
C ASN A 132 2.00 -12.98 11.25
N PHE A 133 2.23 -11.70 10.93
CA PHE A 133 1.52 -10.60 11.56
C PHE A 133 0.00 -10.75 11.37
N VAL A 134 -0.43 -11.01 10.13
CA VAL A 134 -1.86 -11.19 9.81
C VAL A 134 -2.42 -12.42 10.51
N LYS A 135 -1.73 -13.55 10.49
CA LYS A 135 -2.14 -14.76 11.18
C LYS A 135 -2.33 -14.55 12.69
N ASN A 136 -1.40 -13.85 13.33
CA ASN A 136 -1.44 -13.59 14.77
C ASN A 136 -2.54 -12.60 15.18
N ASN A 137 -2.86 -11.61 14.34
CA ASN A 137 -3.82 -10.57 14.69
C ASN A 137 -5.25 -10.84 14.21
N TYR A 138 -5.41 -11.64 13.15
CA TYR A 138 -6.71 -11.88 12.51
C TYR A 138 -7.11 -13.36 12.46
N SER A 139 -6.20 -14.29 12.82
CA SER A 139 -6.43 -15.75 12.79
C SER A 139 -6.84 -16.26 11.41
N ILE A 140 -6.27 -15.68 10.34
CA ILE A 140 -6.49 -16.07 8.94
C ILE A 140 -5.18 -16.42 8.27
N ASP A 141 -5.24 -17.36 7.32
CA ASP A 141 -4.12 -17.72 6.47
C ASP A 141 -4.31 -17.08 5.09
N VAL A 142 -3.34 -16.26 4.66
CA VAL A 142 -3.39 -15.49 3.42
C VAL A 142 -2.06 -15.56 2.67
N ASN A 143 -2.07 -15.20 1.38
CA ASN A 143 -0.84 -14.99 0.62
C ASN A 143 -0.18 -13.65 0.99
N ASP A 144 1.02 -13.42 0.47
CA ASP A 144 1.80 -12.21 0.74
C ASP A 144 1.12 -10.93 0.24
N ASP A 145 0.50 -10.92 -0.95
CA ASP A 145 -0.16 -9.73 -1.49
C ASP A 145 -1.34 -9.30 -0.59
N ILE A 146 -2.17 -10.25 -0.14
CA ILE A 146 -3.26 -9.96 0.81
C ILE A 146 -2.70 -9.51 2.17
N ALA A 147 -1.62 -10.15 2.63
CA ALA A 147 -0.99 -9.78 3.91
C ALA A 147 -0.51 -8.33 3.88
N ASP A 148 0.16 -7.89 2.81
CA ASP A 148 0.62 -6.52 2.65
C ASP A 148 -0.57 -5.54 2.67
N GLY A 149 -1.66 -5.81 1.94
CA GLY A 149 -2.88 -5.00 1.97
C GLY A 149 -3.50 -4.88 3.37
N ILE A 150 -3.56 -5.98 4.14
CA ILE A 150 -4.08 -5.97 5.52
C ILE A 150 -3.13 -5.19 6.45
N CYS A 151 -1.82 -5.40 6.34
CA CYS A 151 -0.82 -4.72 7.16
C CYS A 151 -0.84 -3.21 6.97
N ILE A 152 -0.96 -2.72 5.73
CA ILE A 152 -1.10 -1.29 5.42
C ILE A 152 -2.30 -0.69 6.15
N GLY A 153 -3.48 -1.32 6.03
CA GLY A 153 -4.71 -0.84 6.67
C GLY A 153 -4.63 -0.88 8.20
N HIS A 154 -4.07 -1.97 8.77
CA HIS A 154 -3.87 -2.09 10.21
C HIS A 154 -2.92 -1.00 10.74
N ALA A 155 -1.80 -0.75 10.06
CA ALA A 155 -0.86 0.29 10.45
C ALA A 155 -1.52 1.67 10.45
N TYR A 156 -2.25 2.01 9.39
CA TYR A 156 -2.99 3.27 9.29
C TYR A 156 -3.99 3.46 10.45
N LEU A 157 -4.83 2.46 10.71
CA LEU A 157 -5.82 2.50 11.78
C LEU A 157 -5.21 2.55 13.18
N SER A 158 -4.08 1.90 13.39
CA SER A 158 -3.34 1.91 14.66
C SER A 158 -2.75 3.28 14.98
N CYS A 159 -2.53 4.11 13.97
CA CYS A 159 -2.03 5.50 14.11
C CYS A 159 -3.16 6.55 14.15
N GLY A 160 -4.41 6.13 14.31
CA GLY A 160 -5.56 7.05 14.32
C GLY A 160 -5.80 7.73 12.97
N GLY A 161 -5.36 7.12 11.86
CA GLY A 161 -5.55 7.67 10.52
C GLY A 161 -4.49 8.72 10.10
N GLN A 162 -3.36 8.78 10.79
CA GLN A 162 -2.27 9.73 10.50
C GLN A 162 -0.93 9.00 10.43
N LEU A 163 -0.75 8.17 9.41
CA LEU A 163 0.49 7.44 9.17
C LEU A 163 1.45 8.33 8.36
N GLN A 164 2.32 9.04 9.03
CA GLN A 164 3.34 9.91 8.43
C GLN A 164 4.69 9.18 8.32
N PRO A 165 5.46 9.41 7.23
CA PRO A 165 6.83 8.93 7.16
C PRO A 165 7.63 9.43 8.37
N ALA A 166 8.48 8.58 8.95
CA ALA A 166 9.37 8.99 10.00
C ALA A 166 10.25 10.14 9.48
N THR A 167 10.08 11.33 10.01
CA THR A 167 10.91 12.49 9.66
C THR A 167 12.34 12.19 10.09
N LYS A 168 13.24 11.95 9.12
CA LYS A 168 14.68 11.89 9.43
C LYS A 168 15.04 13.21 10.13
N PRO A 169 15.70 13.17 11.30
CA PRO A 169 16.15 14.40 11.91
C PRO A 169 17.03 15.14 10.90
N ARG A 170 16.66 16.39 10.57
CA ARG A 170 17.48 17.25 9.72
C ARG A 170 18.87 17.28 10.34
N LYS A 171 19.91 16.79 9.64
CA LYS A 171 21.29 17.05 10.01
C LYS A 171 21.42 18.57 10.13
N LYS A 172 21.71 19.07 11.34
CA LYS A 172 22.11 20.47 11.51
C LYS A 172 23.30 20.67 10.61
N ILE A 173 23.17 21.50 9.61
CA ILE A 173 24.32 22.04 8.87
C ILE A 173 25.01 22.92 9.88
N VAL A 174 26.16 22.46 10.40
CA VAL A 174 27.07 23.30 11.18
C VAL A 174 27.68 24.19 10.11
N GLU A 175 27.27 25.45 10.07
CA GLU A 175 28.01 26.49 9.34
C GLU A 175 29.34 26.64 10.04
N GLU A 176 30.37 26.05 9.47
CA GLU A 176 31.75 26.43 9.81
C GLU A 176 31.94 27.89 9.38
N SER A 177 31.85 28.79 10.34
CA SER A 177 32.31 30.17 10.15
C SER A 177 33.80 30.14 9.89
N ALA A 178 34.18 30.30 8.62
CA ALA A 178 35.55 30.60 8.24
C ALA A 178 35.91 32.00 8.77
N PHE A 179 36.86 32.03 9.68
CA PHE A 179 37.69 33.21 10.00
C PHE A 179 38.88 33.24 9.07
#